data_99439416531d78b623f98fa0f59d2439
#
_entry.id   99439416531d78b623f98fa0f59d2439
#
_cell.length_a   1.000
_cell.length_b   1.000
_cell.length_c   1.000
_cell.angle_alpha   90.00
_cell.angle_beta   90.00
_cell.angle_gamma   90.00
#
_symmetry.space_group_name_H-M   'P 1'
#
loop_
_entity.id
_entity.type
_entity.pdbx_description
1 polymer ?
#
loop_
_entity_poly.entity_id
_entity_poly.type
_entity_poly.pdbx_seq_one_letter_code
_entity_poly.pdbx_strand_id
1 'polypeptide(L)'
;MTPPPRPAIVIAATPTPNGDLHVGHMAGPYLAGDVYSRYLRGTGRPVVYTTCTDDSQTYVVATAHRQGITPEELVSRSTAKIERSLAAMGTVMTGLPPIDDRYRRTVLDYVTELHAAGRFKLRTVRLPYARNAGVFLFDGLVSGTCPVCMAGSCGGACETCGHPNNFDELLDPKYTVDPTDVVVYREQTILVLPMEDYRERLTAYYASRTPRWRPHAKQLIGELLARPLPEIPVTFPSTWGIAAPFPETAGQILYPWIEAMPASIYATWW
;
A
#
# COMPACT_ATOMS: atom_id res chain seq x y z
N MET A 1 33.28 15.26 -22.82
CA MET A 1 31.81 15.13 -22.98
C MET A 1 31.22 14.88 -21.59
N THR A 2 30.35 15.74 -21.11
CA THR A 2 29.59 15.52 -19.86
C THR A 2 28.68 14.28 -20.05
N PRO A 3 28.66 13.34 -19.11
CA PRO A 3 27.77 12.19 -19.23
C PRO A 3 26.30 12.66 -19.35
N PRO A 4 25.48 11.96 -20.11
CA PRO A 4 24.08 12.35 -20.24
C PRO A 4 23.40 12.40 -18.85
N PRO A 5 22.46 13.32 -18.64
CA PRO A 5 21.79 13.44 -17.36
C PRO A 5 21.04 12.13 -17.04
N ARG A 6 21.19 11.65 -15.81
CA ARG A 6 20.45 10.45 -15.34
C ARG A 6 18.95 10.70 -15.49
N PRO A 7 18.17 9.73 -15.99
CA PRO A 7 16.73 9.85 -16.07
C PRO A 7 16.13 10.10 -14.67
N ALA A 8 15.10 10.92 -14.62
CA ALA A 8 14.28 11.06 -13.43
C ALA A 8 13.20 9.98 -13.42
N ILE A 9 12.94 9.43 -12.27
CA ILE A 9 11.81 8.52 -12.04
C ILE A 9 10.78 9.28 -11.21
N VAL A 10 9.57 9.40 -11.73
CA VAL A 10 8.41 9.99 -11.05
C VAL A 10 7.36 8.90 -10.91
N ILE A 11 7.01 8.56 -9.69
CA ILE A 11 6.03 7.51 -9.39
C ILE A 11 4.83 8.19 -8.73
N ALA A 12 3.65 8.06 -9.33
CA ALA A 12 2.41 8.48 -8.70
C ALA A 12 1.96 7.47 -7.65
N ALA A 13 1.16 7.93 -6.70
CA ALA A 13 0.53 7.03 -5.74
C ALA A 13 -0.26 5.94 -6.46
N THR A 14 -0.10 4.71 -6.02
CA THR A 14 -0.73 3.52 -6.60
C THR A 14 -2.25 3.56 -6.33
N PRO A 15 -3.11 3.61 -7.36
CA PRO A 15 -4.55 3.63 -7.15
C PRO A 15 -5.08 2.23 -6.83
N THR A 16 -5.93 2.12 -5.82
CA THR A 16 -6.68 0.90 -5.57
C THR A 16 -7.82 0.79 -6.58
N PRO A 17 -7.93 -0.30 -7.35
CA PRO A 17 -8.94 -0.44 -8.39
C PRO A 17 -10.31 -0.90 -7.82
N ASN A 18 -10.86 -0.11 -6.89
CA ASN A 18 -12.17 -0.31 -6.28
C ASN A 18 -13.22 0.69 -6.78
N GLY A 19 -12.90 1.49 -7.80
CA GLY A 19 -13.73 2.50 -8.41
C GLY A 19 -12.97 3.32 -9.44
N ASP A 20 -13.51 4.45 -9.83
CA ASP A 20 -12.84 5.42 -10.69
C ASP A 20 -12.06 6.45 -9.85
N LEU A 21 -11.19 7.21 -10.51
CA LEU A 21 -10.50 8.34 -9.89
C LEU A 21 -11.48 9.49 -9.65
N HIS A 22 -11.44 10.06 -8.47
CA HIS A 22 -12.14 11.31 -8.17
C HIS A 22 -11.19 12.52 -8.33
N VAL A 23 -11.76 13.73 -8.30
CA VAL A 23 -11.02 14.99 -8.50
C VAL A 23 -9.79 15.11 -7.59
N GLY A 24 -9.88 14.65 -6.34
CA GLY A 24 -8.75 14.67 -5.40
C GLY A 24 -7.59 13.79 -5.85
N HIS A 25 -7.86 12.59 -6.39
CA HIS A 25 -6.82 11.75 -7.00
C HIS A 25 -6.20 12.45 -8.21
N MET A 26 -7.02 13.00 -9.10
CA MET A 26 -6.55 13.63 -10.33
C MET A 26 -5.73 14.88 -10.04
N ALA A 27 -6.23 15.80 -9.23
CA ALA A 27 -5.57 17.08 -8.92
C ALA A 27 -4.31 16.93 -8.05
N GLY A 28 -4.28 15.93 -7.19
CA GLY A 28 -3.16 15.65 -6.30
C GLY A 28 -2.03 14.85 -6.98
N PRO A 29 -1.98 13.53 -6.76
CA PRO A 29 -0.82 12.72 -7.16
C PRO A 29 -0.59 12.68 -8.68
N TYR A 30 -1.65 12.61 -9.50
CA TYR A 30 -1.46 12.40 -10.94
C TYR A 30 -1.12 13.68 -11.68
N LEU A 31 -1.83 14.79 -11.45
CA LEU A 31 -1.53 16.06 -12.10
C LEU A 31 -0.17 16.62 -11.65
N ALA A 32 0.15 16.52 -10.35
CA ALA A 32 1.43 16.99 -9.86
C ALA A 32 2.61 16.23 -10.49
N GLY A 33 2.50 14.91 -10.62
CA GLY A 33 3.49 14.06 -11.30
C GLY A 33 3.62 14.40 -12.79
N ASP A 34 2.51 14.62 -13.48
CA ASP A 34 2.49 14.97 -14.91
C ASP A 34 3.12 16.33 -15.17
N VAL A 35 2.72 17.35 -14.42
CA VAL A 35 3.30 18.72 -14.54
C VAL A 35 4.82 18.70 -14.32
N TYR A 36 5.26 18.01 -13.28
CA TYR A 36 6.69 17.89 -13.00
C TYR A 36 7.44 17.12 -14.09
N SER A 37 6.87 16.06 -14.61
CA SER A 37 7.44 15.25 -15.69
C SER A 37 7.54 16.05 -17.00
N ARG A 38 6.51 16.84 -17.34
CA ARG A 38 6.53 17.74 -18.50
C ARG A 38 7.60 18.81 -18.36
N TYR A 39 7.75 19.42 -17.19
CA TYR A 39 8.79 20.38 -16.89
C TYR A 39 10.19 19.77 -17.13
N LEU A 40 10.45 18.58 -16.58
CA LEU A 40 11.72 17.91 -16.75
C LEU A 40 12.01 17.57 -18.22
N ARG A 41 11.03 17.05 -18.95
CA ARG A 41 11.16 16.81 -20.40
C ARG A 41 11.45 18.09 -21.17
N GLY A 42 10.76 19.18 -20.85
CA GLY A 42 11.00 20.50 -21.46
C GLY A 42 12.38 21.06 -21.18
N THR A 43 13.06 20.66 -20.09
CA THR A 43 14.44 21.01 -19.78
C THR A 43 15.46 20.01 -20.34
N GLY A 44 15.04 19.07 -21.19
CA GLY A 44 15.91 18.08 -21.83
C GLY A 44 16.32 16.91 -20.93
N ARG A 45 15.67 16.72 -19.77
CA ARG A 45 15.95 15.60 -18.87
C ARG A 45 15.03 14.41 -19.20
N PRO A 46 15.58 13.20 -19.44
CA PRO A 46 14.76 12.00 -19.61
C PRO A 46 13.94 11.71 -18.34
N VAL A 47 12.68 11.29 -18.50
CA VAL A 47 11.76 11.02 -17.39
C VAL A 47 10.96 9.77 -17.67
N VAL A 48 10.91 8.89 -16.68
CA VAL A 48 9.91 7.83 -16.55
C VAL A 48 8.86 8.34 -15.57
N TYR A 49 7.61 8.48 -16.02
CA TYR A 49 6.48 8.78 -15.16
C TYR A 49 5.48 7.64 -15.20
N THR A 50 5.30 6.95 -14.09
CA THR A 50 4.58 5.67 -14.03
C THR A 50 3.85 5.49 -12.69
N THR A 51 2.98 4.51 -12.65
CA THR A 51 2.39 3.89 -11.45
C THR A 51 1.90 2.50 -11.83
N CYS A 52 1.40 1.71 -10.89
CA CYS A 52 0.63 0.49 -11.14
C CYS A 52 -0.61 0.51 -10.26
N THR A 53 -1.55 -0.42 -10.44
CA THR A 53 -2.71 -0.57 -9.57
C THR A 53 -2.35 -1.40 -8.33
N ASP A 54 -3.07 -1.18 -7.24
CA ASP A 54 -2.93 -1.88 -5.96
C ASP A 54 -4.08 -2.90 -5.82
N ASP A 55 -3.98 -3.99 -6.59
CA ASP A 55 -5.07 -4.96 -6.75
C ASP A 55 -5.31 -5.80 -5.51
N SER A 56 -4.27 -6.06 -4.72
CA SER A 56 -4.34 -6.93 -3.53
C SER A 56 -5.01 -6.30 -2.33
N GLN A 57 -5.40 -5.03 -2.41
CA GLN A 57 -6.06 -4.32 -1.31
C GLN A 57 -7.43 -4.89 -0.96
N THR A 58 -7.71 -5.01 0.33
CA THR A 58 -9.01 -5.50 0.83
C THR A 58 -10.17 -4.56 0.57
N TYR A 59 -9.91 -3.30 0.24
CA TYR A 59 -10.93 -2.37 -0.27
C TYR A 59 -11.57 -2.86 -1.57
N VAL A 60 -10.84 -3.62 -2.39
CA VAL A 60 -11.37 -4.30 -3.57
C VAL A 60 -12.39 -5.35 -3.14
N VAL A 61 -12.04 -6.21 -2.19
CA VAL A 61 -12.93 -7.27 -1.68
C VAL A 61 -14.22 -6.67 -1.09
N ALA A 62 -14.08 -5.68 -0.21
CA ALA A 62 -15.22 -5.02 0.44
C ALA A 62 -16.16 -4.36 -0.57
N THR A 63 -15.61 -3.72 -1.60
CA THR A 63 -16.40 -3.05 -2.64
C THR A 63 -17.05 -4.05 -3.60
N ALA A 64 -16.33 -5.08 -4.02
CA ALA A 64 -16.87 -6.15 -4.86
C ALA A 64 -18.06 -6.84 -4.19
N HIS A 65 -17.94 -7.16 -2.90
CA HIS A 65 -19.04 -7.74 -2.13
C HIS A 65 -20.28 -6.83 -2.11
N ARG A 66 -20.10 -5.51 -1.86
CA ARG A 66 -21.21 -4.54 -1.87
C ARG A 66 -21.89 -4.41 -3.23
N GLN A 67 -21.15 -4.66 -4.32
CA GLN A 67 -21.67 -4.60 -5.70
C GLN A 67 -22.20 -5.96 -6.19
N GLY A 68 -22.03 -7.04 -5.44
CA GLY A 68 -22.46 -8.39 -5.84
C GLY A 68 -21.68 -8.95 -7.04
N ILE A 69 -20.41 -8.56 -7.19
CA ILE A 69 -19.49 -9.01 -8.26
C ILE A 69 -18.24 -9.63 -7.67
N THR A 70 -17.40 -10.26 -8.49
CA THR A 70 -16.12 -10.78 -8.00
C THR A 70 -15.07 -9.67 -7.88
N PRO A 71 -14.06 -9.84 -7.00
CA PRO A 71 -12.95 -8.91 -6.91
C PRO A 71 -12.21 -8.72 -8.23
N GLU A 72 -12.01 -9.79 -9.01
CA GLU A 72 -11.37 -9.76 -10.32
C GLU A 72 -12.16 -8.92 -11.33
N GLU A 73 -13.49 -9.07 -11.36
CA GLU A 73 -14.36 -8.25 -12.19
C GLU A 73 -14.27 -6.79 -11.81
N LEU A 74 -14.27 -6.49 -10.50
CA LEU A 74 -14.14 -5.12 -10.00
C LEU A 74 -12.80 -4.50 -10.41
N VAL A 75 -11.69 -5.22 -10.24
CA VAL A 75 -10.35 -4.77 -10.64
C VAL A 75 -10.32 -4.46 -12.12
N SER A 76 -10.74 -5.39 -12.97
CA SER A 76 -10.76 -5.20 -14.44
C SER A 76 -11.55 -3.97 -14.86
N ARG A 77 -12.78 -3.81 -14.33
CA ARG A 77 -13.65 -2.67 -14.64
C ARG A 77 -13.10 -1.33 -14.12
N SER A 78 -12.54 -1.34 -12.91
CA SER A 78 -12.01 -0.12 -12.29
C SER A 78 -10.70 0.32 -12.93
N THR A 79 -9.78 -0.60 -13.24
CA THR A 79 -8.54 -0.28 -13.97
C THR A 79 -8.84 0.37 -15.31
N ALA A 80 -9.78 -0.19 -16.09
CA ALA A 80 -10.19 0.42 -17.35
C ALA A 80 -10.84 1.82 -17.20
N LYS A 81 -11.49 2.11 -16.06
CA LYS A 81 -12.00 3.47 -15.76
C LYS A 81 -10.85 4.40 -15.40
N ILE A 82 -9.93 3.97 -14.56
CA ILE A 82 -8.74 4.72 -14.14
C ILE A 82 -7.93 5.15 -15.37
N GLU A 83 -7.66 4.22 -16.29
CA GLU A 83 -6.94 4.50 -17.54
C GLU A 83 -7.67 5.57 -18.38
N ARG A 84 -8.99 5.44 -18.55
CA ARG A 84 -9.78 6.43 -19.29
C ARG A 84 -9.76 7.79 -18.62
N SER A 85 -9.86 7.85 -17.29
CA SER A 85 -9.83 9.10 -16.54
C SER A 85 -8.47 9.80 -16.63
N LEU A 86 -7.36 9.05 -16.55
CA LEU A 86 -6.01 9.57 -16.76
C LEU A 86 -5.81 10.07 -18.19
N ALA A 87 -6.29 9.35 -19.20
CA ALA A 87 -6.24 9.76 -20.59
C ALA A 87 -7.09 11.02 -20.84
N ALA A 88 -8.30 11.09 -20.30
CA ALA A 88 -9.19 12.25 -20.44
C ALA A 88 -8.59 13.52 -19.79
N MET A 89 -7.85 13.36 -18.71
CA MET A 89 -7.09 14.46 -18.07
C MET A 89 -5.87 14.89 -18.90
N GLY A 90 -5.50 14.13 -19.92
CA GLY A 90 -4.29 14.37 -20.72
C GLY A 90 -2.99 14.04 -20.00
N THR A 91 -3.03 13.21 -18.99
CA THR A 91 -1.82 12.76 -18.26
C THR A 91 -0.92 11.93 -19.18
N VAL A 92 0.35 12.30 -19.26
CA VAL A 92 1.34 11.61 -20.10
C VAL A 92 2.25 10.74 -19.23
N MET A 93 1.75 9.55 -18.92
CA MET A 93 2.53 8.52 -18.22
C MET A 93 3.29 7.63 -19.22
N THR A 94 4.40 7.05 -18.79
CA THR A 94 5.15 6.05 -19.56
C THR A 94 4.33 4.76 -19.72
N GLY A 95 3.52 4.43 -18.71
CA GLY A 95 2.56 3.32 -18.76
C GLY A 95 1.89 3.09 -17.41
N LEU A 96 0.85 2.27 -17.44
CA LEU A 96 0.22 1.63 -16.28
C LEU A 96 0.39 0.12 -16.52
N PRO A 97 1.49 -0.50 -16.06
CA PRO A 97 1.79 -1.89 -16.38
C PRO A 97 0.75 -2.84 -15.77
N PRO A 98 0.42 -3.94 -16.46
CA PRO A 98 -0.53 -4.92 -15.96
C PRO A 98 0.02 -5.65 -14.73
N ILE A 99 -0.88 -6.09 -13.86
CA ILE A 99 -0.59 -6.99 -12.74
C ILE A 99 -0.64 -8.44 -13.27
N ASP A 100 0.42 -8.83 -13.94
CA ASP A 100 0.59 -10.12 -14.61
C ASP A 100 1.56 -11.06 -13.85
N ASP A 101 1.92 -12.17 -14.48
CA ASP A 101 2.88 -13.13 -13.90
C ASP A 101 4.30 -12.55 -13.77
N ARG A 102 4.68 -11.57 -14.59
CA ARG A 102 5.97 -10.89 -14.47
C ARG A 102 5.97 -9.99 -13.24
N TYR A 103 4.86 -9.28 -13.02
CA TYR A 103 4.67 -8.51 -11.79
C TYR A 103 4.77 -9.41 -10.55
N ARG A 104 4.01 -10.51 -10.53
CA ARG A 104 4.00 -11.45 -9.41
C ARG A 104 5.38 -12.02 -9.13
N ARG A 105 6.11 -12.43 -10.15
CA ARG A 105 7.51 -12.89 -9.98
C ARG A 105 8.40 -11.80 -9.39
N THR A 106 8.31 -10.57 -9.89
CA THR A 106 9.11 -9.45 -9.35
C THR A 106 8.85 -9.23 -7.86
N VAL A 107 7.58 -9.29 -7.44
CA VAL A 107 7.20 -9.16 -6.02
C VAL A 107 7.76 -10.33 -5.20
N LEU A 108 7.56 -11.56 -5.67
CA LEU A 108 8.01 -12.78 -4.98
C LEU A 108 9.54 -12.84 -4.85
N ASP A 109 10.27 -12.52 -5.90
CA ASP A 109 11.74 -12.48 -5.89
C ASP A 109 12.23 -11.47 -4.85
N TYR A 110 11.65 -10.27 -4.84
CA TYR A 110 12.02 -9.21 -3.90
C TYR A 110 11.79 -9.60 -2.44
N VAL A 111 10.60 -10.15 -2.11
CA VAL A 111 10.30 -10.52 -0.72
C VAL A 111 11.10 -11.74 -0.28
N THR A 112 11.40 -12.68 -1.20
CA THR A 112 12.22 -13.86 -0.93
C THR A 112 13.67 -13.46 -0.62
N GLU A 113 14.22 -12.49 -1.35
CA GLU A 113 15.55 -11.94 -1.05
C GLU A 113 15.59 -11.29 0.35
N LEU A 114 14.57 -10.51 0.70
CA LEU A 114 14.48 -9.90 2.04
C LEU A 114 14.36 -10.96 3.15
N HIS A 115 13.57 -12.00 2.92
CA HIS A 115 13.43 -13.12 3.86
C HIS A 115 14.76 -13.85 4.04
N ALA A 116 15.43 -14.22 2.95
CA ALA A 116 16.74 -14.87 2.97
C ALA A 116 17.81 -14.01 3.66
N ALA A 117 17.69 -12.69 3.57
CA ALA A 117 18.56 -11.75 4.28
C ALA A 117 18.17 -11.54 5.76
N GLY A 118 17.22 -12.29 6.30
CA GLY A 118 16.78 -12.24 7.70
C GLY A 118 16.10 -10.91 8.09
N ARG A 119 15.42 -10.26 7.14
CA ARG A 119 14.78 -8.95 7.38
C ARG A 119 13.41 -9.08 8.04
N PHE A 120 12.80 -10.24 7.99
CA PHE A 120 11.49 -10.50 8.58
C PHE A 120 11.63 -11.32 9.86
N LYS A 121 10.68 -11.13 10.77
CA LYS A 121 10.59 -11.88 12.03
C LYS A 121 9.21 -12.51 12.17
N LEU A 122 9.13 -13.71 12.73
CA LEU A 122 7.85 -14.30 13.11
C LEU A 122 7.31 -13.60 14.36
N ARG A 123 6.00 -13.34 14.34
CA ARG A 123 5.24 -12.81 15.48
C ARG A 123 3.91 -13.52 15.58
N THR A 124 3.54 -13.90 16.79
CA THR A 124 2.16 -14.25 17.10
C THR A 124 1.43 -12.99 17.54
N VAL A 125 0.43 -12.62 16.77
CA VAL A 125 -0.36 -11.40 16.96
C VAL A 125 -1.83 -11.73 17.10
N ARG A 126 -2.59 -10.87 17.78
CA ARG A 126 -4.05 -10.95 17.84
C ARG A 126 -4.63 -10.18 16.68
N LEU A 127 -5.49 -10.83 15.90
CA LEU A 127 -6.14 -10.22 14.74
C LEU A 127 -7.66 -10.25 14.90
N PRO A 128 -8.36 -9.18 14.49
CA PRO A 128 -9.82 -9.19 14.48
C PRO A 128 -10.32 -10.20 13.44
N TYR A 129 -11.38 -10.93 13.80
CA TYR A 129 -11.96 -12.01 13.02
C TYR A 129 -13.49 -11.93 13.05
N ALA A 130 -14.11 -11.87 11.87
CA ALA A 130 -15.56 -11.95 11.72
C ALA A 130 -16.00 -13.39 11.95
N ARG A 131 -16.78 -13.62 13.02
CA ARG A 131 -17.09 -14.97 13.50
C ARG A 131 -17.94 -15.75 12.51
N ASN A 132 -18.99 -15.13 11.96
CA ASN A 132 -19.91 -15.81 11.08
C ASN A 132 -19.35 -15.93 9.65
N ALA A 133 -18.72 -14.86 9.14
CA ALA A 133 -18.06 -14.87 7.84
C ALA A 133 -16.82 -15.77 7.80
N GLY A 134 -16.19 -16.05 8.93
CA GLY A 134 -15.03 -16.93 8.99
C GLY A 134 -13.75 -16.32 8.41
N VAL A 135 -13.60 -14.98 8.45
CA VAL A 135 -12.49 -14.26 7.82
C VAL A 135 -11.77 -13.36 8.81
N PHE A 136 -10.45 -13.27 8.64
CA PHE A 136 -9.64 -12.27 9.34
C PHE A 136 -9.85 -10.89 8.73
N LEU A 137 -9.85 -9.87 9.56
CA LEU A 137 -10.15 -8.50 9.17
C LEU A 137 -8.90 -7.64 9.21
N PHE A 138 -8.64 -6.93 8.11
CA PHE A 138 -7.56 -5.96 8.01
C PHE A 138 -7.90 -4.89 6.97
N ASP A 139 -7.25 -3.75 7.04
CA ASP A 139 -7.41 -2.60 6.13
C ASP A 139 -8.90 -2.30 5.83
N GLY A 140 -9.34 -2.43 4.60
CA GLY A 140 -10.70 -2.12 4.16
C GLY A 140 -11.78 -3.08 4.71
N LEU A 141 -11.44 -4.23 5.29
CA LEU A 141 -12.39 -5.17 5.89
C LEU A 141 -12.72 -4.85 7.35
N VAL A 142 -11.97 -3.97 8.00
CA VAL A 142 -12.22 -3.56 9.39
C VAL A 142 -12.38 -2.05 9.49
N SER A 143 -13.36 -1.59 10.26
CA SER A 143 -13.52 -0.20 10.67
C SER A 143 -13.69 -0.12 12.18
N GLY A 144 -13.34 1.02 12.74
CA GLY A 144 -13.45 1.25 14.18
C GLY A 144 -13.01 2.66 14.52
N THR A 145 -12.54 2.86 15.74
CA THR A 145 -12.04 4.14 16.23
C THR A 145 -10.52 4.07 16.38
N CYS A 146 -9.80 5.05 15.83
CA CYS A 146 -8.35 5.16 16.01
C CYS A 146 -8.01 5.42 17.49
N PRO A 147 -7.12 4.64 18.11
CA PRO A 147 -6.80 4.79 19.54
C PRO A 147 -6.03 6.07 19.86
N VAL A 148 -5.45 6.73 18.85
CA VAL A 148 -4.61 7.92 19.04
C VAL A 148 -5.40 9.22 18.92
N CYS A 149 -6.20 9.39 17.87
CA CYS A 149 -6.94 10.64 17.63
C CYS A 149 -8.44 10.52 17.84
N MET A 150 -8.95 9.36 18.18
CA MET A 150 -10.38 9.04 18.40
C MET A 150 -11.27 9.30 17.18
N ALA A 151 -10.70 9.49 16.00
CA ALA A 151 -11.47 9.58 14.76
C ALA A 151 -11.88 8.18 14.27
N GLY A 152 -12.97 8.10 13.50
CA GLY A 152 -13.32 6.91 12.77
C GLY A 152 -12.21 6.55 11.77
N SER A 153 -11.86 5.27 11.70
CA SER A 153 -10.77 4.78 10.86
C SER A 153 -11.07 3.37 10.35
N CYS A 154 -10.48 3.01 9.23
CA CYS A 154 -10.30 1.62 8.84
C CYS A 154 -9.00 1.06 9.40
N GLY A 155 -8.73 -0.23 9.17
CA GLY A 155 -7.41 -0.81 9.40
C GLY A 155 -6.34 -0.14 8.51
N GLY A 156 -5.08 -0.39 8.81
CA GLY A 156 -3.97 0.31 8.18
C GLY A 156 -3.78 1.71 8.74
N ALA A 157 -3.38 2.69 7.93
CA ALA A 157 -3.09 4.04 8.41
C ALA A 157 -4.37 4.86 8.65
N CYS A 158 -4.45 5.51 9.80
CA CYS A 158 -5.52 6.47 10.08
C CYS A 158 -5.39 7.71 9.19
N GLU A 159 -6.42 8.03 8.40
CA GLU A 159 -6.40 9.19 7.51
C GLU A 159 -6.33 10.53 8.24
N THR A 160 -6.75 10.58 9.51
CA THR A 160 -6.76 11.81 10.31
C THR A 160 -5.40 12.12 10.93
N CYS A 161 -4.70 11.13 11.50
CA CYS A 161 -3.46 11.37 12.24
C CYS A 161 -2.25 10.56 11.73
N GLY A 162 -2.43 9.68 10.74
CA GLY A 162 -1.37 8.84 10.19
C GLY A 162 -0.94 7.67 11.09
N HIS A 163 -1.62 7.43 12.23
CA HIS A 163 -1.30 6.29 13.08
C HIS A 163 -1.56 4.97 12.33
N PRO A 164 -0.59 4.04 12.29
CA PRO A 164 -0.81 2.73 11.72
C PRO A 164 -1.67 1.88 12.68
N ASN A 165 -2.93 1.66 12.32
CA ASN A 165 -3.85 0.80 13.07
C ASN A 165 -3.61 -0.67 12.69
N ASN A 166 -2.48 -1.20 13.11
CA ASN A 166 -2.12 -2.59 12.83
C ASN A 166 -2.75 -3.53 13.88
N PHE A 167 -2.96 -4.78 13.47
CA PHE A 167 -3.38 -5.89 14.35
C PHE A 167 -4.70 -5.61 15.11
N ASP A 168 -4.67 -5.53 16.43
CA ASP A 168 -5.84 -5.34 17.31
C ASP A 168 -5.97 -3.92 17.88
N GLU A 169 -5.34 -2.93 17.25
CA GLU A 169 -5.28 -1.57 17.80
C GLU A 169 -6.58 -0.78 17.66
N LEU A 170 -7.41 -1.04 16.64
CA LEU A 170 -8.68 -0.34 16.49
C LEU A 170 -9.63 -0.61 17.66
N LEU A 171 -10.20 0.46 18.22
CA LEU A 171 -11.26 0.37 19.21
C LEU A 171 -12.60 0.10 18.51
N ASP A 172 -13.44 -0.71 19.15
CA ASP A 172 -14.79 -1.09 18.66
C ASP A 172 -14.79 -1.58 17.20
N PRO A 173 -13.95 -2.56 16.83
CA PRO A 173 -13.82 -3.01 15.46
C PRO A 173 -15.12 -3.64 14.94
N LYS A 174 -15.44 -3.29 13.69
CA LYS A 174 -16.61 -3.84 12.97
C LYS A 174 -16.16 -4.38 11.62
N TYR A 175 -16.79 -5.44 11.18
CA TYR A 175 -16.61 -5.95 9.82
C TYR A 175 -17.33 -5.02 8.83
N THR A 176 -16.61 -4.46 7.87
CA THR A 176 -17.14 -3.45 6.96
C THR A 176 -18.15 -3.99 5.95
N VAL A 177 -18.08 -5.30 5.67
CA VAL A 177 -19.01 -5.97 4.75
C VAL A 177 -20.32 -6.33 5.44
N ASP A 178 -20.25 -6.79 6.68
CA ASP A 178 -21.42 -7.06 7.52
C ASP A 178 -21.17 -6.52 8.94
N PRO A 179 -21.60 -5.29 9.25
CA PRO A 179 -21.42 -4.69 10.57
C PRO A 179 -22.18 -5.38 11.70
N THR A 180 -23.06 -6.34 11.38
CA THR A 180 -23.79 -7.15 12.36
C THR A 180 -23.06 -8.41 12.79
N ASP A 181 -22.01 -8.81 12.03
CA ASP A 181 -21.17 -9.94 12.42
C ASP A 181 -20.35 -9.62 13.67
N VAL A 182 -20.28 -10.61 14.55
CA VAL A 182 -19.54 -10.47 15.80
C VAL A 182 -18.03 -10.54 15.53
N VAL A 183 -17.33 -9.46 15.80
CA VAL A 183 -15.87 -9.45 15.72
C VAL A 183 -15.29 -10.01 17.02
N VAL A 184 -14.44 -11.02 16.85
CA VAL A 184 -13.64 -11.61 17.93
C VAL A 184 -12.17 -11.51 17.57
N TYR A 185 -11.27 -11.78 18.52
CA TYR A 185 -9.84 -11.81 18.23
C TYR A 185 -9.33 -13.26 18.21
N ARG A 186 -8.45 -13.53 17.23
CA ARG A 186 -7.74 -14.82 17.13
C ARG A 186 -6.26 -14.60 17.00
N GLU A 187 -5.48 -15.44 17.63
CA GLU A 187 -4.03 -15.43 17.46
C GLU A 187 -3.65 -16.02 16.12
N GLN A 188 -2.70 -15.37 15.47
CA GLN A 188 -2.09 -15.81 14.22
C GLN A 188 -0.58 -15.56 14.24
N THR A 189 0.18 -16.51 13.72
CA THR A 189 1.61 -16.31 13.48
C THR A 189 1.76 -15.78 12.07
N ILE A 190 2.39 -14.61 11.96
CA ILE A 190 2.66 -13.91 10.70
C ILE A 190 4.14 -13.51 10.63
N LEU A 191 4.63 -13.17 9.45
CA LEU A 191 5.89 -12.46 9.29
C LEU A 191 5.67 -10.96 9.38
N VAL A 192 6.58 -10.26 10.04
CA VAL A 192 6.61 -8.80 10.15
C VAL A 192 7.97 -8.25 9.79
N LEU A 193 8.00 -7.01 9.28
CA LEU A 193 9.20 -6.19 9.13
C LEU A 193 9.33 -5.31 10.38
N PRO A 194 10.31 -5.54 11.25
CA PRO A 194 10.50 -4.78 12.48
C PRO A 194 11.18 -3.45 12.17
N MET A 195 10.41 -2.38 11.97
CA MET A 195 10.95 -1.06 11.58
C MET A 195 11.89 -0.47 12.62
N GLU A 196 11.73 -0.83 13.90
CA GLU A 196 12.59 -0.36 14.97
C GLU A 196 14.06 -0.78 14.79
N ASP A 197 14.32 -1.94 14.20
CA ASP A 197 15.68 -2.43 13.89
C ASP A 197 16.41 -1.48 12.90
N TYR A 198 15.68 -0.60 12.24
CA TYR A 198 16.20 0.34 11.24
C TYR A 198 16.18 1.80 11.72
N ARG A 199 15.82 2.07 12.97
CA ARG A 199 15.66 3.44 13.53
C ARG A 199 16.82 4.36 13.22
N GLU A 200 18.05 3.95 13.53
CA GLU A 200 19.23 4.80 13.29
C GLU A 200 19.40 5.15 11.82
N ARG A 201 19.25 4.15 10.93
CA ARG A 201 19.36 4.34 9.49
C ARG A 201 18.26 5.24 8.94
N LEU A 202 17.02 5.06 9.42
CA LEU A 202 15.88 5.90 9.03
C LEU A 202 16.06 7.34 9.53
N THR A 203 16.50 7.52 10.77
CA THR A 203 16.79 8.85 11.33
C THR A 203 17.84 9.58 10.49
N ALA A 204 18.96 8.94 10.19
CA ALA A 204 20.02 9.52 9.36
C ALA A 204 19.53 9.84 7.93
N TYR A 205 18.77 8.92 7.32
CA TYR A 205 18.19 9.11 6.00
C TYR A 205 17.26 10.33 5.96
N TYR A 206 16.31 10.39 6.88
CA TYR A 206 15.33 11.49 6.93
C TYR A 206 15.99 12.82 7.27
N ALA A 207 16.95 12.86 8.20
CA ALA A 207 17.70 14.07 8.51
C ALA A 207 18.35 14.69 7.27
N SER A 208 18.84 13.86 6.34
CA SER A 208 19.46 14.30 5.10
C SER A 208 18.48 14.79 4.02
N ARG A 209 17.20 14.35 4.08
CA ARG A 209 16.18 14.57 3.03
C ARG A 209 15.12 15.58 3.40
N THR A 210 14.65 15.57 4.65
CA THR A 210 13.56 16.41 5.14
C THR A 210 13.74 17.92 4.97
N PRO A 211 14.96 18.53 4.92
CA PRO A 211 15.07 19.97 4.66
C PRO A 211 14.36 20.45 3.39
N ARG A 212 14.21 19.55 2.39
CA ARG A 212 13.56 19.84 1.09
C ARG A 212 12.10 19.42 1.03
N TRP A 213 11.57 18.83 2.09
CA TRP A 213 10.21 18.32 2.11
C TRP A 213 9.19 19.36 2.57
N ARG A 214 7.92 19.10 2.25
CA ARG A 214 6.80 19.92 2.73
C ARG A 214 6.74 19.88 4.25
N PRO A 215 6.30 20.97 4.93
CA PRO A 215 6.24 21.04 6.39
C PRO A 215 5.46 19.88 7.02
N HIS A 216 4.31 19.51 6.45
CA HIS A 216 3.50 18.39 6.93
C HIS A 216 4.25 17.05 6.92
N ALA A 217 4.96 16.74 5.84
CA ALA A 217 5.77 15.52 5.76
C ALA A 217 6.91 15.51 6.80
N LYS A 218 7.54 16.67 7.06
CA LYS A 218 8.55 16.81 8.12
C LYS A 218 7.98 16.54 9.50
N GLN A 219 6.80 17.09 9.77
CA GLN A 219 6.09 16.90 11.04
C GLN A 219 5.76 15.42 11.25
N LEU A 220 5.16 14.76 10.25
CA LEU A 220 4.81 13.34 10.32
C LEU A 220 6.03 12.46 10.62
N ILE A 221 7.16 12.70 9.94
CA ILE A 221 8.39 11.94 10.21
C ILE A 221 8.93 12.22 11.61
N GLY A 222 8.86 13.47 12.08
CA GLY A 222 9.24 13.83 13.45
C GLY A 222 8.40 13.09 14.49
N GLU A 223 7.09 13.04 14.32
CA GLU A 223 6.17 12.32 15.18
C GLU A 223 6.40 10.80 15.16
N LEU A 224 6.62 10.24 13.96
CA LEU A 224 6.92 8.81 13.80
C LEU A 224 8.21 8.42 14.54
N LEU A 225 9.27 9.21 14.37
CA LEU A 225 10.56 8.94 15.01
C LEU A 225 10.60 9.25 16.53
N ALA A 226 9.64 10.02 17.03
CA ALA A 226 9.52 10.31 18.47
C ALA A 226 8.96 9.13 19.29
N ARG A 227 8.43 8.11 18.63
CA ARG A 227 7.82 6.92 19.25
C ARG A 227 8.53 5.65 18.78
N PRO A 228 8.32 4.48 19.41
CA PRO A 228 8.74 3.21 18.84
C PRO A 228 8.14 3.03 17.44
N LEU A 229 8.99 2.62 16.48
CA LEU A 229 8.53 2.39 15.12
C LEU A 229 7.69 1.12 15.06
N PRO A 230 6.62 1.10 14.26
CA PRO A 230 5.71 -0.04 14.18
C PRO A 230 6.39 -1.25 13.54
N GLU A 231 5.87 -2.44 13.84
CA GLU A 231 6.10 -3.61 13.02
C GLU A 231 5.11 -3.58 11.85
N ILE A 232 5.60 -3.78 10.63
CA ILE A 232 4.76 -3.81 9.42
C ILE A 232 4.47 -5.27 9.07
N PRO A 233 3.20 -5.68 8.93
CA PRO A 233 2.87 -7.01 8.45
C PRO A 233 3.54 -7.31 7.11
N VAL A 234 4.08 -8.51 6.95
CA VAL A 234 4.62 -9.02 5.67
C VAL A 234 3.69 -10.06 5.09
N THR A 235 3.11 -10.88 5.96
CA THR A 235 2.10 -11.87 5.58
C THR A 235 0.81 -11.67 6.36
N PHE A 236 -0.31 -12.11 5.80
CA PHE A 236 -1.60 -12.02 6.45
C PHE A 236 -2.53 -13.19 6.06
N PRO A 237 -3.34 -13.73 6.98
CA PRO A 237 -4.28 -14.79 6.67
C PRO A 237 -5.45 -14.26 5.82
N SER A 238 -5.39 -14.48 4.52
CA SER A 238 -6.41 -14.09 3.54
C SER A 238 -6.34 -14.99 2.31
N THR A 239 -7.38 -14.95 1.50
CA THR A 239 -7.44 -15.64 0.20
C THR A 239 -7.31 -14.69 -0.99
N TRP A 240 -7.33 -13.38 -0.76
CA TRP A 240 -7.20 -12.36 -1.79
C TRP A 240 -5.83 -11.68 -1.71
N GLY A 241 -5.03 -11.83 -2.73
CA GLY A 241 -3.66 -11.29 -2.83
C GLY A 241 -2.67 -12.31 -3.38
N ILE A 242 -1.39 -11.97 -3.36
CA ILE A 242 -0.31 -12.86 -3.79
C ILE A 242 0.00 -13.85 -2.66
N ALA A 243 -0.06 -15.16 -2.96
CA ALA A 243 0.28 -16.19 -1.99
C ALA A 243 1.71 -16.01 -1.45
N ALA A 244 1.86 -16.01 -0.14
CA ALA A 244 3.17 -15.87 0.50
C ALA A 244 4.03 -17.13 0.25
N PRO A 245 5.31 -16.97 -0.16
CA PRO A 245 6.16 -18.10 -0.52
C PRO A 245 6.86 -18.74 0.68
N PHE A 246 6.44 -18.43 1.91
CA PHE A 246 7.15 -18.79 3.14
C PHE A 246 6.49 -19.99 3.84
N PRO A 247 7.23 -21.10 4.08
CA PRO A 247 6.69 -22.29 4.75
C PRO A 247 6.09 -22.00 6.14
N GLU A 248 6.68 -21.04 6.89
CA GLU A 248 6.27 -20.65 8.23
C GLU A 248 4.87 -20.01 8.28
N THR A 249 4.44 -19.45 7.15
CA THR A 249 3.15 -18.78 6.99
C THR A 249 2.36 -19.37 5.83
N ALA A 250 2.44 -20.69 5.65
CA ALA A 250 1.72 -21.40 4.60
C ALA A 250 0.20 -21.09 4.64
N GLY A 251 -0.38 -20.84 3.47
CA GLY A 251 -1.79 -20.47 3.33
C GLY A 251 -2.11 -18.99 3.60
N GLN A 252 -1.11 -18.16 3.86
CA GLN A 252 -1.26 -16.70 3.95
C GLN A 252 -0.89 -16.03 2.61
N ILE A 253 -1.26 -14.77 2.47
CA ILE A 253 -0.87 -13.90 1.37
C ILE A 253 0.22 -12.93 1.81
N LEU A 254 0.90 -12.31 0.85
CA LEU A 254 1.68 -11.11 1.11
C LEU A 254 0.76 -9.95 1.49
N TYR A 255 1.15 -9.22 2.52
CA TYR A 255 0.40 -8.03 2.92
C TYR A 255 0.53 -6.95 1.85
N PRO A 256 -0.57 -6.30 1.39
CA PRO A 256 -0.53 -5.41 0.22
C PRO A 256 0.49 -4.27 0.29
N TRP A 257 0.77 -3.75 1.48
CA TRP A 257 1.76 -2.68 1.64
C TRP A 257 3.21 -3.13 1.39
N ILE A 258 3.50 -4.43 1.54
CA ILE A 258 4.82 -4.98 1.18
C ILE A 258 4.96 -5.07 -0.34
N GLU A 259 3.87 -5.21 -1.07
CA GLU A 259 3.89 -5.20 -2.54
C GLU A 259 4.22 -3.81 -3.12
N ALA A 260 3.91 -2.73 -2.42
CA ALA A 260 4.02 -1.36 -2.95
C ALA A 260 5.45 -1.00 -3.42
N MET A 261 6.49 -1.51 -2.74
CA MET A 261 7.87 -1.21 -3.12
C MET A 261 8.30 -1.97 -4.39
N PRO A 262 8.22 -3.32 -4.47
CA PRO A 262 8.52 -4.04 -5.70
C PRO A 262 7.59 -3.66 -6.85
N ALA A 263 6.32 -3.30 -6.59
CA ALA A 263 5.40 -2.74 -7.55
C ALA A 263 5.95 -1.47 -8.21
N SER A 264 6.48 -0.55 -7.40
CA SER A 264 7.12 0.68 -7.90
C SER A 264 8.36 0.39 -8.75
N ILE A 265 9.18 -0.59 -8.36
CA ILE A 265 10.34 -1.04 -9.13
C ILE A 265 9.88 -1.63 -10.47
N TYR A 266 8.92 -2.55 -10.45
CA TYR A 266 8.34 -3.14 -11.65
C TYR A 266 7.82 -2.09 -12.63
N ALA A 267 7.07 -1.10 -12.13
CA ALA A 267 6.52 -0.02 -12.95
C ALA A 267 7.60 0.84 -13.64
N THR A 268 8.83 0.87 -13.13
CA THR A 268 9.94 1.60 -13.77
C THR A 268 10.66 0.81 -14.85
N TRP A 269 10.47 -0.51 -14.91
CA TRP A 269 11.09 -1.41 -15.90
C TRP A 269 10.16 -1.74 -17.07
N TRP A 270 8.92 -1.35 -16.98
CA TRP A 270 7.91 -1.51 -18.02
C TRP A 270 8.11 -0.46 -19.14
#